data_3bddc6904513a9ca2ba484fabb9fbb5c
#
_entry.id   3bddc6904513a9ca2ba484fabb9fbb5c
#
_cell.length_a   1.000
_cell.length_b   1.000
_cell.length_c   1.000
_cell.angle_alpha   90.00
_cell.angle_beta   90.00
_cell.angle_gamma   90.00
#
_symmetry.space_group_name_H-M   'P 1'
#
loop_
_entity.id
_entity.type
_entity.pdbx_description
1 polymer ?
#
loop_
_entity_poly.entity_id
_entity_poly.type
_entity_poly.pdbx_seq_one_letter_code
_entity_poly.pdbx_strand_id
1 'polypeptide(L)'
;TRPEHEAAQDEYESFLAQSGLSRDDLQHIALEEVDFLDSFTAADVSGVLIGASPYNADTPAAEKTRSQLNVEEQIRELLGVILKEGIPLLATGVALQVLAAYLGTGTQEEFGEELGAVDLFLTAEGREDPLLKGLPQAVTVFAGHYEGVGEVPAHATLLASSPDCPVQMLRVGRNVYACQFNPE
;
A
#
# COMPACT_ATOMS: atom_id res chain seq x y z
N THR A 1 -2.86 -8.30 -7.49
CA THR A 1 -3.30 -9.16 -6.38
C THR A 1 -4.67 -9.83 -6.57
N ARG A 2 -5.41 -9.55 -7.63
CA ARG A 2 -6.71 -10.17 -7.96
C ARG A 2 -6.63 -10.76 -9.36
N PRO A 3 -6.20 -12.03 -9.50
CA PRO A 3 -6.11 -12.66 -10.81
C PRO A 3 -7.49 -12.72 -11.45
N GLU A 4 -7.56 -12.64 -12.78
CA GLU A 4 -8.78 -12.76 -13.58
C GLU A 4 -9.95 -11.85 -13.14
N HIS A 5 -9.69 -10.84 -12.30
CA HIS A 5 -10.72 -9.93 -11.82
C HIS A 5 -10.70 -8.65 -12.65
N GLU A 6 -11.85 -8.25 -13.16
CA GLU A 6 -12.03 -6.99 -13.89
C GLU A 6 -11.43 -5.79 -13.12
N ALA A 7 -11.63 -5.77 -11.79
CA ALA A 7 -11.08 -4.73 -10.92
C ALA A 7 -9.53 -4.66 -10.90
N ALA A 8 -8.82 -5.81 -11.02
CA ALA A 8 -7.36 -5.80 -11.06
C ALA A 8 -6.84 -5.25 -12.39
N GLN A 9 -7.57 -5.54 -13.49
CA GLN A 9 -7.25 -4.98 -14.79
C GLN A 9 -7.51 -3.47 -14.83
N ASP A 10 -8.63 -3.01 -14.26
CA ASP A 10 -8.97 -1.59 -14.18
C ASP A 10 -7.93 -0.82 -13.33
N GLU A 11 -7.50 -1.37 -12.21
CA GLU A 11 -6.43 -0.81 -11.38
C GLU A 11 -5.11 -0.69 -12.16
N TYR A 12 -4.72 -1.75 -12.88
CA TYR A 12 -3.50 -1.73 -13.70
C TYR A 12 -3.57 -0.65 -14.80
N GLU A 13 -4.71 -0.52 -15.49
CA GLU A 13 -4.92 0.54 -16.48
C GLU A 13 -4.86 1.93 -15.85
N SER A 14 -5.41 2.08 -14.63
CA SER A 14 -5.35 3.33 -13.88
C SER A 14 -3.90 3.70 -13.53
N PHE A 15 -3.10 2.76 -13.04
CA PHE A 15 -1.68 2.99 -12.80
C PHE A 15 -0.93 3.38 -14.07
N LEU A 16 -1.17 2.72 -15.20
CA LEU A 16 -0.58 3.10 -16.48
C LEU A 16 -0.96 4.53 -16.89
N ALA A 17 -2.25 4.86 -16.79
CA ALA A 17 -2.76 6.17 -17.19
C ALA A 17 -2.20 7.31 -16.32
N GLN A 18 -2.09 7.11 -15.01
CA GLN A 18 -1.65 8.14 -14.06
C GLN A 18 -0.12 8.24 -13.97
N SER A 19 0.60 7.14 -14.10
CA SER A 19 2.07 7.15 -14.05
C SER A 19 2.73 7.66 -15.32
N GLY A 20 2.03 7.61 -16.47
CA GLY A 20 2.61 7.89 -17.79
C GLY A 20 3.57 6.80 -18.28
N LEU A 21 3.63 5.66 -17.60
CA LEU A 21 4.42 4.51 -18.04
C LEU A 21 3.72 3.77 -19.19
N SER A 22 4.51 3.09 -20.01
CA SER A 22 3.99 2.16 -21.01
C SER A 22 3.83 0.75 -20.42
N ARG A 23 3.11 -0.12 -21.15
CA ARG A 23 3.00 -1.55 -20.76
C ARG A 23 4.33 -2.29 -20.78
N ASP A 24 5.31 -1.81 -21.54
CA ASP A 24 6.65 -2.39 -21.56
C ASP A 24 7.48 -1.96 -20.33
N ASP A 25 7.10 -0.84 -19.68
CA ASP A 25 7.76 -0.31 -18.49
C ASP A 25 7.11 -0.79 -17.19
N LEU A 26 5.83 -1.20 -17.21
CA LEU A 26 5.08 -1.63 -16.04
C LEU A 26 4.63 -3.09 -16.16
N GLN A 27 5.38 -3.99 -15.54
CA GLN A 27 5.03 -5.41 -15.47
C GLN A 27 3.98 -5.65 -14.39
N HIS A 28 2.86 -6.29 -14.74
CA HIS A 28 1.84 -6.72 -13.78
C HIS A 28 2.08 -8.15 -13.33
N ILE A 29 2.04 -8.38 -12.01
CA ILE A 29 2.24 -9.68 -11.37
C ILE A 29 1.12 -9.92 -10.36
N ALA A 30 0.36 -11.00 -10.56
CA ALA A 30 -0.67 -11.45 -9.61
C ALA A 30 -0.05 -12.37 -8.57
N LEU A 31 0.12 -11.89 -7.34
CA LEU A 31 0.78 -12.64 -6.25
C LEU A 31 0.03 -13.89 -5.81
N GLU A 32 -1.26 -13.99 -6.12
CA GLU A 32 -2.04 -15.21 -5.87
C GLU A 32 -1.70 -16.37 -6.80
N GLU A 33 -1.15 -16.08 -7.98
CA GLU A 33 -0.90 -17.07 -9.03
C GLU A 33 0.54 -17.54 -9.09
N VAL A 34 1.47 -16.71 -8.63
CA VAL A 34 2.90 -16.96 -8.79
C VAL A 34 3.64 -16.82 -7.47
N ASP A 35 4.66 -17.64 -7.29
CA ASP A 35 5.70 -17.41 -6.29
C ASP A 35 6.78 -16.53 -6.93
N PHE A 36 6.53 -15.23 -6.88
CA PHE A 36 7.27 -14.23 -7.63
C PHE A 36 8.67 -13.99 -7.07
N LEU A 37 8.85 -14.18 -5.76
CA LEU A 37 10.13 -13.85 -5.09
C LEU A 37 11.30 -14.74 -5.54
N ASP A 38 11.05 -15.95 -5.97
CA ASP A 38 12.07 -16.85 -6.51
C ASP A 38 12.74 -16.30 -7.78
N SER A 39 12.03 -15.43 -8.51
CA SER A 39 12.52 -14.80 -9.75
C SER A 39 12.80 -13.29 -9.62
N PHE A 40 12.49 -12.68 -8.48
CA PHE A 40 12.65 -11.24 -8.28
C PHE A 40 14.11 -10.85 -8.08
N THR A 41 14.57 -9.91 -8.88
CA THR A 41 15.88 -9.30 -8.73
C THR A 41 15.75 -7.79 -8.56
N ALA A 42 16.19 -7.27 -7.43
CA ALA A 42 16.13 -5.84 -7.10
C ALA A 42 16.77 -4.93 -8.15
N ALA A 43 17.78 -5.41 -8.85
CA ALA A 43 18.50 -4.67 -9.90
C ALA A 43 17.70 -4.51 -11.20
N ASP A 44 16.65 -5.32 -11.40
CA ASP A 44 15.87 -5.31 -12.64
C ASP A 44 14.69 -4.31 -12.60
N VAL A 45 14.45 -3.68 -11.45
CA VAL A 45 13.33 -2.76 -11.27
C VAL A 45 13.78 -1.38 -10.80
N SER A 46 13.12 -0.33 -11.29
CA SER A 46 13.31 1.05 -10.83
C SER A 46 12.44 1.41 -9.63
N GLY A 47 11.40 0.64 -9.38
CA GLY A 47 10.45 0.80 -8.29
C GLY A 47 9.38 -0.28 -8.30
N VAL A 48 8.57 -0.31 -7.26
CA VAL A 48 7.48 -1.27 -7.07
C VAL A 48 6.19 -0.53 -6.74
N LEU A 49 5.09 -0.97 -7.35
CA LEU A 49 3.74 -0.58 -6.98
C LEU A 49 3.04 -1.83 -6.42
N ILE A 50 2.39 -1.72 -5.27
CA ILE A 50 1.55 -2.80 -4.73
C ILE A 50 0.13 -2.25 -4.68
N GLY A 51 -0.73 -2.80 -5.53
CA GLY A 51 -2.12 -2.42 -5.65
C GLY A 51 -3.01 -2.98 -4.54
N ALA A 52 -4.30 -2.67 -4.62
CA ALA A 52 -5.30 -3.07 -3.65
C ALA A 52 -5.53 -4.59 -3.64
N SER A 53 -6.06 -5.08 -2.54
CA SER A 53 -6.37 -6.48 -2.30
C SER A 53 -7.68 -6.60 -1.51
N PRO A 54 -8.46 -7.67 -1.71
CA PRO A 54 -9.66 -7.93 -0.92
C PRO A 54 -9.37 -8.46 0.49
N TYR A 55 -8.09 -8.68 0.82
CA TYR A 55 -7.68 -9.25 2.10
C TYR A 55 -7.55 -8.19 3.20
N ASN A 56 -7.78 -8.61 4.44
CA ASN A 56 -7.51 -7.84 5.65
C ASN A 56 -6.36 -8.48 6.41
N ALA A 57 -5.35 -7.71 6.78
CA ALA A 57 -4.16 -8.24 7.43
C ALA A 57 -4.45 -8.78 8.83
N ASP A 58 -5.43 -8.21 9.55
CA ASP A 58 -5.81 -8.61 10.91
C ASP A 58 -6.79 -9.79 10.98
N THR A 59 -7.23 -10.32 9.84
CA THR A 59 -8.01 -11.58 9.83
C THR A 59 -7.27 -12.64 10.65
N PRO A 60 -7.93 -13.30 11.62
CA PRO A 60 -7.28 -14.34 12.42
C PRO A 60 -6.63 -15.40 11.53
N ALA A 61 -5.41 -15.83 11.84
CA ALA A 61 -4.64 -16.75 11.01
C ALA A 61 -5.38 -18.07 10.69
N ALA A 62 -6.27 -18.52 11.60
CA ALA A 62 -7.09 -19.72 11.42
C ALA A 62 -8.23 -19.51 10.38
N GLU A 63 -8.56 -18.28 10.07
CA GLU A 63 -9.64 -17.89 9.13
C GLU A 63 -9.08 -17.46 7.77
N LYS A 64 -7.79 -17.17 7.69
CA LYS A 64 -7.12 -16.80 6.44
C LYS A 64 -7.11 -17.97 5.46
N THR A 65 -7.40 -17.67 4.21
CA THR A 65 -7.21 -18.66 3.13
C THR A 65 -5.71 -18.91 2.89
N ARG A 66 -5.38 -20.04 2.28
CA ARG A 66 -4.00 -20.32 1.89
C ARG A 66 -3.45 -19.27 0.92
N SER A 67 -4.28 -18.78 0.01
CA SER A 67 -3.92 -17.72 -0.94
C SER A 67 -3.58 -16.43 -0.20
N GLN A 68 -4.41 -16.00 0.75
CA GLN A 68 -4.14 -14.82 1.57
C GLN A 68 -2.82 -14.93 2.33
N LEU A 69 -2.57 -16.07 3.01
CA LEU A 69 -1.32 -16.28 3.73
C LEU A 69 -0.10 -16.20 2.81
N ASN A 70 -0.20 -16.78 1.61
CA ASN A 70 0.87 -16.72 0.62
C ASN A 70 1.13 -15.29 0.12
N VAL A 71 0.08 -14.52 -0.18
CA VAL A 71 0.19 -13.12 -0.61
C VAL A 71 0.82 -12.25 0.48
N GLU A 72 0.35 -12.38 1.72
CA GLU A 72 0.92 -11.60 2.85
C GLU A 72 2.39 -11.94 3.10
N GLU A 73 2.78 -13.21 2.99
CA GLU A 73 4.18 -13.62 3.14
C GLU A 73 5.05 -13.07 2.01
N GLN A 74 4.61 -13.17 0.76
CA GLN A 74 5.32 -12.58 -0.37
C GLN A 74 5.47 -11.06 -0.22
N ILE A 75 4.42 -10.34 0.21
CA ILE A 75 4.51 -8.90 0.49
C ILE A 75 5.54 -8.64 1.61
N ARG A 76 5.53 -9.42 2.69
CA ARG A 76 6.46 -9.27 3.81
C ARG A 76 7.91 -9.44 3.38
N GLU A 77 8.22 -10.48 2.62
CA GLU A 77 9.57 -10.75 2.12
C GLU A 77 10.01 -9.66 1.14
N LEU A 78 9.12 -9.24 0.22
CA LEU A 78 9.38 -8.15 -0.70
C LEU A 78 9.68 -6.84 0.02
N LEU A 79 8.93 -6.51 1.07
CA LEU A 79 9.20 -5.34 1.91
C LEU A 79 10.58 -5.41 2.56
N GLY A 80 11.01 -6.59 3.01
CA GLY A 80 12.35 -6.79 3.53
C GLY A 80 13.45 -6.47 2.51
N VAL A 81 13.28 -6.91 1.26
CA VAL A 81 14.21 -6.60 0.16
C VAL A 81 14.15 -5.10 -0.18
N ILE A 82 12.96 -4.53 -0.32
CA ILE A 82 12.75 -3.11 -0.65
C ILE A 82 13.44 -2.20 0.37
N LEU A 83 13.20 -2.44 1.66
CA LEU A 83 13.78 -1.62 2.73
C LEU A 83 15.29 -1.77 2.81
N LYS A 84 15.83 -2.98 2.57
CA LYS A 84 17.27 -3.24 2.58
C LYS A 84 17.98 -2.61 1.39
N GLU A 85 17.45 -2.78 0.19
CA GLU A 85 18.09 -2.32 -1.05
C GLU A 85 17.72 -0.88 -1.42
N GLY A 86 16.75 -0.27 -0.72
CA GLY A 86 16.30 1.10 -0.95
C GLY A 86 15.52 1.29 -2.24
N ILE A 87 14.74 0.27 -2.66
CA ILE A 87 13.91 0.32 -3.85
C ILE A 87 12.73 1.27 -3.59
N PRO A 88 12.38 2.19 -4.51
CA PRO A 88 11.16 2.99 -4.39
C PRO A 88 9.92 2.11 -4.36
N LEU A 89 9.02 2.39 -3.42
CA LEU A 89 7.74 1.70 -3.26
C LEU A 89 6.60 2.68 -3.10
N LEU A 90 5.50 2.39 -3.78
CA LEU A 90 4.16 2.87 -3.43
C LEU A 90 3.27 1.65 -3.16
N ALA A 91 2.77 1.53 -1.93
CA ALA A 91 1.94 0.43 -1.48
C ALA A 91 0.54 0.94 -1.07
N THR A 92 -0.52 0.21 -1.43
CA THR A 92 -1.90 0.59 -1.13
C THR A 92 -2.61 -0.48 -0.30
N GLY A 93 -3.60 -0.08 0.48
CA GLY A 93 -4.49 -0.98 1.23
C GLY A 93 -3.75 -1.99 2.12
N VAL A 94 -3.95 -3.29 1.86
CA VAL A 94 -3.36 -4.38 2.66
C VAL A 94 -1.84 -4.30 2.77
N ALA A 95 -1.16 -3.76 1.77
CA ALA A 95 0.29 -3.65 1.81
C ALA A 95 0.77 -2.60 2.84
N LEU A 96 0.00 -1.54 3.11
CA LEU A 96 0.24 -0.66 4.25
C LEU A 96 0.10 -1.43 5.56
N GLN A 97 -0.93 -2.27 5.69
CA GLN A 97 -1.19 -3.06 6.90
C GLN A 97 -0.06 -4.07 7.16
N VAL A 98 0.39 -4.77 6.11
CA VAL A 98 1.53 -5.70 6.20
C VAL A 98 2.83 -4.96 6.53
N LEU A 99 3.05 -3.76 5.96
CA LEU A 99 4.20 -2.91 6.29
C LEU A 99 4.16 -2.46 7.75
N ALA A 100 2.99 -2.04 8.26
CA ALA A 100 2.82 -1.66 9.66
C ALA A 100 3.13 -2.84 10.59
N ALA A 101 2.62 -4.03 10.30
CA ALA A 101 2.92 -5.26 11.03
C ALA A 101 4.41 -5.62 10.96
N TYR A 102 5.05 -5.48 9.79
CA TYR A 102 6.49 -5.70 9.61
C TYR A 102 7.33 -4.75 10.49
N LEU A 103 6.85 -3.53 10.68
CA LEU A 103 7.51 -2.50 11.51
C LEU A 103 7.09 -2.54 12.99
N GLY A 104 6.27 -3.51 13.40
CA GLY A 104 5.93 -3.80 14.79
C GLY A 104 4.68 -3.09 15.32
N THR A 105 3.82 -2.56 14.45
CA THR A 105 2.47 -2.10 14.81
C THR A 105 1.42 -2.99 14.17
N GLY A 106 0.14 -2.79 14.51
CA GLY A 106 -0.98 -3.58 13.98
C GLY A 106 -2.07 -2.69 13.40
N THR A 107 -3.10 -3.35 12.93
CA THR A 107 -4.35 -2.74 12.48
C THR A 107 -5.45 -2.95 13.51
N GLN A 108 -6.53 -2.17 13.42
CA GLN A 108 -7.66 -2.21 14.34
C GLN A 108 -8.95 -1.92 13.56
N GLU A 109 -10.01 -2.68 13.84
CA GLU A 109 -11.32 -2.51 13.19
C GLU A 109 -11.93 -1.12 13.45
N GLU A 110 -11.63 -0.50 14.61
CA GLU A 110 -12.15 0.82 14.97
C GLU A 110 -11.70 1.94 14.02
N PHE A 111 -10.65 1.72 13.23
CA PHE A 111 -10.14 2.64 12.23
C PHE A 111 -10.54 2.25 10.80
N GLY A 112 -11.53 1.37 10.66
CA GLY A 112 -12.15 1.05 9.37
C GLY A 112 -12.97 2.21 8.84
N GLU A 113 -13.03 2.34 7.52
CA GLU A 113 -13.84 3.35 6.83
C GLU A 113 -14.70 2.70 5.75
N GLU A 114 -15.97 3.13 5.65
CA GLU A 114 -16.85 2.66 4.59
C GLU A 114 -16.36 3.11 3.22
N LEU A 115 -16.63 2.29 2.19
CA LEU A 115 -16.24 2.61 0.82
C LEU A 115 -16.88 3.92 0.36
N GLY A 116 -16.05 4.93 0.06
CA GLY A 116 -16.54 6.24 -0.35
C GLY A 116 -15.47 7.31 -0.43
N ALA A 117 -15.95 8.55 -0.53
CA ALA A 117 -15.10 9.74 -0.50
C ALA A 117 -14.69 10.06 0.95
N VAL A 118 -13.40 10.12 1.20
CA VAL A 118 -12.81 10.41 2.52
C VAL A 118 -11.95 11.66 2.42
N ASP A 119 -12.10 12.58 3.37
CA ASP A 119 -11.27 13.77 3.46
C ASP A 119 -10.00 13.48 4.23
N LEU A 120 -8.86 13.57 3.55
CA LEU A 120 -7.53 13.46 4.13
C LEU A 120 -6.98 14.82 4.53
N PHE A 121 -6.27 14.85 5.63
CA PHE A 121 -5.55 16.02 6.13
C PHE A 121 -4.06 15.74 6.16
N LEU A 122 -3.30 16.52 5.35
CA LEU A 122 -1.85 16.40 5.35
C LEU A 122 -1.27 16.91 6.68
N THR A 123 -0.35 16.15 7.25
CA THR A 123 0.45 16.58 8.41
C THR A 123 1.41 17.71 8.04
N ALA A 124 2.15 18.27 8.98
CA ALA A 124 3.23 19.20 8.69
C ALA A 124 4.30 18.55 7.80
N GLU A 125 4.66 17.32 8.12
CA GLU A 125 5.62 16.49 7.37
C GLU A 125 5.08 16.15 5.98
N GLY A 126 3.77 15.84 5.86
CA GLY A 126 3.13 15.54 4.58
C GLY A 126 3.15 16.74 3.62
N ARG A 127 2.96 17.96 4.12
CA ARG A 127 3.02 19.17 3.29
C ARG A 127 4.42 19.50 2.75
N GLU A 128 5.45 19.08 3.48
CA GLU A 128 6.85 19.27 3.09
C GLU A 128 7.41 18.07 2.31
N ASP A 129 6.62 16.97 2.24
CA ASP A 129 7.07 15.76 1.57
C ASP A 129 7.15 15.96 0.04
N PRO A 130 8.25 15.53 -0.61
CA PRO A 130 8.46 15.70 -2.04
C PRO A 130 7.34 15.11 -2.91
N LEU A 131 6.74 13.97 -2.50
CA LEU A 131 5.68 13.30 -3.24
C LEU A 131 4.36 14.10 -3.19
N LEU A 132 4.08 14.72 -2.05
CA LEU A 132 2.81 15.43 -1.81
C LEU A 132 2.91 16.94 -2.04
N LYS A 133 4.08 17.43 -2.45
CA LYS A 133 4.33 18.85 -2.65
C LYS A 133 3.39 19.47 -3.69
N GLY A 134 2.69 20.49 -3.26
CA GLY A 134 1.73 21.21 -4.12
C GLY A 134 0.28 20.79 -3.94
N LEU A 135 0.03 19.72 -3.20
CA LEU A 135 -1.32 19.36 -2.79
C LEU A 135 -1.85 20.34 -1.72
N PRO A 136 -3.16 20.63 -1.70
CA PRO A 136 -3.78 21.40 -0.62
C PRO A 136 -3.69 20.65 0.71
N GLN A 137 -3.90 21.38 1.83
CA GLN A 137 -3.85 20.78 3.17
C GLN A 137 -4.90 19.67 3.38
N ALA A 138 -6.03 19.78 2.72
CA ALA A 138 -7.08 18.77 2.70
C ALA A 138 -7.32 18.31 1.26
N VAL A 139 -7.40 17.01 1.05
CA VAL A 139 -7.69 16.35 -0.23
C VAL A 139 -8.75 15.30 -0.02
N THR A 140 -9.73 15.23 -0.92
CA THR A 140 -10.70 14.14 -0.93
C THR A 140 -10.16 13.01 -1.80
N VAL A 141 -10.16 11.79 -1.26
CA VAL A 141 -9.74 10.56 -1.92
C VAL A 141 -10.85 9.53 -1.90
N PHE A 142 -10.68 8.45 -2.65
CA PHE A 142 -11.55 7.29 -2.57
C PHE A 142 -10.88 6.23 -1.68
N ALA A 143 -11.54 5.86 -0.60
CA ALA A 143 -11.05 4.86 0.33
C ALA A 143 -12.18 3.91 0.76
N GLY A 144 -11.79 2.76 1.30
CA GLY A 144 -12.70 1.80 1.91
C GLY A 144 -11.90 0.61 2.42
N HIS A 145 -11.92 0.41 3.74
CA HIS A 145 -11.18 -0.65 4.40
C HIS A 145 -11.85 -1.02 5.72
N TYR A 146 -11.81 -2.30 6.07
CA TYR A 146 -12.44 -2.81 7.30
C TYR A 146 -11.63 -2.51 8.56
N GLU A 147 -10.34 -2.29 8.41
CA GLU A 147 -9.41 -2.03 9.49
C GLU A 147 -8.36 -1.00 9.04
N GLY A 148 -7.84 -0.23 9.98
CA GLY A 148 -6.82 0.77 9.72
C GLY A 148 -5.64 0.67 10.69
N VAL A 149 -4.53 1.28 10.32
CA VAL A 149 -3.36 1.41 11.19
C VAL A 149 -3.60 2.54 12.19
N GLY A 150 -3.62 2.20 13.49
CA GLY A 150 -3.91 3.16 14.57
C GLY A 150 -2.70 3.92 15.07
N GLU A 151 -1.51 3.33 14.96
CA GLU A 151 -0.25 3.91 15.46
C GLU A 151 0.79 4.00 14.36
N VAL A 152 1.48 5.14 14.31
CA VAL A 152 2.60 5.31 13.36
C VAL A 152 3.75 4.39 13.75
N PRO A 153 4.19 3.47 12.87
CA PRO A 153 5.30 2.59 13.16
C PRO A 153 6.60 3.35 13.47
N ALA A 154 7.46 2.74 14.29
CA ALA A 154 8.78 3.28 14.54
C ALA A 154 9.54 3.51 13.22
N HIS A 155 10.24 4.65 13.12
CA HIS A 155 10.99 5.07 11.93
C HIS A 155 10.13 5.41 10.69
N ALA A 156 8.80 5.41 10.82
CA ALA A 156 7.90 5.95 9.80
C ALA A 156 7.56 7.42 10.06
N THR A 157 7.23 8.13 9.00
CA THR A 157 6.75 9.52 9.04
C THR A 157 5.28 9.51 8.62
N LEU A 158 4.39 10.02 9.47
CA LEU A 158 2.99 10.21 9.12
C LEU A 158 2.85 11.36 8.13
N LEU A 159 2.21 11.10 7.00
CA LEU A 159 2.02 12.11 5.95
C LEU A 159 0.57 12.61 5.87
N ALA A 160 -0.40 11.72 6.12
CA ALA A 160 -1.83 12.08 6.09
C ALA A 160 -2.63 11.23 7.08
N SER A 161 -3.72 11.80 7.57
CA SER A 161 -4.74 11.15 8.41
C SER A 161 -6.14 11.54 7.94
N SER A 162 -7.16 10.79 8.37
CA SER A 162 -8.57 11.18 8.29
C SER A 162 -9.18 11.31 9.69
N PRO A 163 -10.41 11.78 9.86
CA PRO A 163 -11.07 11.81 11.15
C PRO A 163 -11.23 10.44 11.80
N ASP A 164 -11.46 9.39 10.99
CA ASP A 164 -11.75 8.04 11.45
C ASP A 164 -10.53 7.11 11.40
N CYS A 165 -9.49 7.43 10.59
CA CYS A 165 -8.26 6.64 10.50
C CYS A 165 -7.01 7.49 10.73
N PRO A 166 -6.27 7.25 11.85
CA PRO A 166 -5.08 8.04 12.21
C PRO A 166 -3.94 7.95 11.21
N VAL A 167 -3.78 6.82 10.51
CA VAL A 167 -2.70 6.60 9.57
C VAL A 167 -3.27 6.28 8.18
N GLN A 168 -3.51 7.31 7.40
CA GLN A 168 -3.95 7.20 6.01
C GLN A 168 -2.79 7.09 5.02
N MET A 169 -1.67 7.73 5.34
CA MET A 169 -0.46 7.65 4.53
C MET A 169 0.77 7.84 5.39
N LEU A 170 1.77 7.01 5.15
CA LEU A 170 3.07 7.12 5.79
C LEU A 170 4.23 6.95 4.79
N ARG A 171 5.41 7.38 5.23
CA ARG A 171 6.68 7.14 4.53
C ARG A 171 7.69 6.49 5.46
N VAL A 172 8.40 5.50 4.97
CA VAL A 172 9.55 4.88 5.64
C VAL A 172 10.82 5.22 4.88
N GLY A 173 11.81 5.73 5.57
CA GLY A 173 13.04 6.19 4.95
C GLY A 173 12.80 7.31 3.94
N ARG A 174 13.31 7.18 2.71
CA ARG A 174 13.27 8.23 1.68
C ARG A 174 12.23 8.03 0.60
N ASN A 175 11.89 6.79 0.28
CA ASN A 175 11.19 6.43 -0.95
C ASN A 175 10.24 5.23 -0.83
N VAL A 176 9.92 4.82 0.39
CA VAL A 176 8.91 3.79 0.65
C VAL A 176 7.67 4.48 1.18
N TYR A 177 6.65 4.57 0.35
CA TYR A 177 5.36 5.18 0.66
C TYR A 177 4.28 4.13 0.76
N ALA A 178 3.38 4.29 1.71
CA ALA A 178 2.22 3.42 1.83
C ALA A 178 0.98 4.23 2.23
N CYS A 179 -0.16 3.90 1.62
CA CYS A 179 -1.43 4.57 1.88
C CYS A 179 -2.58 3.57 2.01
N GLN A 180 -3.63 3.98 2.74
CA GLN A 180 -4.83 3.19 2.97
C GLN A 180 -5.83 3.34 1.81
N PHE A 181 -5.78 4.48 1.12
CA PHE A 181 -6.63 4.83 -0.02
C PHE A 181 -6.01 4.42 -1.36
N ASN A 182 -6.80 4.49 -2.42
CA ASN A 182 -6.40 4.24 -3.80
C ASN A 182 -6.00 5.56 -4.46
N PRO A 183 -4.69 5.73 -4.79
CA PRO A 183 -4.19 6.99 -5.38
C PRO A 183 -4.36 7.09 -6.89
N GLU A 184 -4.67 5.98 -7.59
CA GLU A 184 -4.85 5.87 -9.03
C GLU A 184 -6.19 6.35 -9.59
#